data_6cb03254af79848a14747218cd743d3e
#
_entry.id   6cb03254af79848a14747218cd743d3e
#
_cell.length_a   1.000
_cell.length_b   1.000
_cell.length_c   1.000
_cell.angle_alpha   90.00
_cell.angle_beta   90.00
_cell.angle_gamma   90.00
#
_symmetry.space_group_name_H-M   'P 1'
#
loop_
_entity.id
_entity.type
_entity.pdbx_description
1 polymer ?
#
loop_
_entity_poly.entity_id
_entity_poly.type
_entity_poly.pdbx_seq_one_letter_code
_entity_poly.pdbx_strand_id
1 'polypeptide(L)'
;MHTPLDDIITPRLILRLMNSDVVDACLAGNLRSAGRLLGASIPEELLEHTSSFEYGQRQLNNDPDYFPWSARAVILPEEQVMIGLIRFHSRPDPEYLHTYVRDAVELGYRIFKGYRRLNYATEAIKAMMAWAQTEFDVTKFVASVSPENTPSLQLVTRLGFTKIGEAMDEVDGLEYVFLNTLQQGG
;
A
#
# COMPACT_ATOMS: atom_id res chain seq x y z
N MET A 1 18.26 -16.19 -3.27
CA MET A 1 18.62 -14.80 -2.95
C MET A 1 17.31 -14.04 -2.97
N HIS A 2 16.91 -13.47 -1.83
CA HIS A 2 15.67 -12.69 -1.74
C HIS A 2 15.90 -11.32 -2.40
N THR A 3 14.91 -10.80 -3.12
CA THR A 3 14.98 -9.50 -3.79
C THR A 3 13.81 -8.61 -3.36
N PRO A 4 13.93 -7.27 -3.42
CA PRO A 4 12.82 -6.36 -3.12
C PRO A 4 11.58 -6.56 -3.99
N LEU A 5 11.70 -7.30 -5.10
CA LEU A 5 10.59 -7.58 -6.03
C LEU A 5 9.83 -8.87 -5.71
N ASP A 6 10.35 -9.69 -4.80
CA ASP A 6 9.73 -10.95 -4.43
C ASP A 6 8.41 -10.74 -3.67
N ASP A 7 7.58 -11.77 -3.64
CA ASP A 7 6.36 -11.79 -2.84
C ASP A 7 6.71 -11.63 -1.35
N ILE A 8 5.97 -10.77 -0.65
CA ILE A 8 6.05 -10.67 0.81
C ILE A 8 5.04 -11.67 1.38
N ILE A 9 5.54 -12.69 2.07
CA ILE A 9 4.73 -13.76 2.61
C ILE A 9 4.46 -13.52 4.10
N THR A 10 3.20 -13.65 4.49
CA THR A 10 2.76 -13.58 5.89
C THR A 10 2.04 -14.87 6.28
N PRO A 11 1.63 -15.07 7.53
CA PRO A 11 0.88 -16.28 7.92
C PRO A 11 -0.39 -16.53 7.11
N ARG A 12 -1.07 -15.49 6.62
CA ARG A 12 -2.35 -15.63 5.90
C ARG A 12 -2.36 -14.98 4.52
N LEU A 13 -1.36 -14.15 4.17
CA LEU A 13 -1.40 -13.32 2.98
C LEU A 13 -0.14 -13.49 2.13
N ILE A 14 -0.32 -13.23 0.84
CA ILE A 14 0.76 -12.93 -0.10
C ILE A 14 0.58 -11.49 -0.57
N LEU A 15 1.61 -10.65 -0.42
CA LEU A 15 1.64 -9.31 -0.99
C LEU A 15 2.46 -9.36 -2.26
N ARG A 16 1.80 -9.48 -3.41
CA ARG A 16 2.43 -9.67 -4.72
C ARG A 16 2.51 -8.37 -5.49
N LEU A 17 3.71 -8.02 -5.94
CA LEU A 17 3.93 -6.84 -6.78
C LEU A 17 3.16 -6.96 -8.10
N MET A 18 2.42 -5.92 -8.45
CA MET A 18 1.66 -5.87 -9.69
C MET A 18 2.51 -5.22 -10.79
N ASN A 19 2.97 -6.03 -11.74
CA ASN A 19 3.74 -5.53 -12.87
C ASN A 19 2.85 -4.76 -13.87
N SER A 20 3.46 -4.12 -14.86
CA SER A 20 2.76 -3.30 -15.87
C SER A 20 1.63 -4.07 -16.56
N ASP A 21 1.87 -5.33 -16.95
CA ASP A 21 0.88 -6.11 -17.69
C ASP A 21 -0.40 -6.38 -16.86
N VAL A 22 -0.23 -6.64 -15.56
CA VAL A 22 -1.35 -6.80 -14.62
C VAL A 22 -2.10 -5.47 -14.46
N VAL A 23 -1.37 -4.38 -14.24
CA VAL A 23 -1.95 -3.04 -14.06
C VAL A 23 -2.69 -2.59 -15.31
N ASP A 24 -2.11 -2.75 -16.50
CA ASP A 24 -2.73 -2.38 -17.78
C ASP A 24 -4.01 -3.19 -18.04
N ALA A 25 -3.99 -4.48 -17.73
CA ALA A 25 -5.19 -5.32 -17.85
C ALA A 25 -6.30 -4.89 -16.86
N CYS A 26 -5.95 -4.47 -15.64
CA CYS A 26 -6.89 -3.91 -14.68
C CYS A 26 -7.49 -2.58 -15.17
N LEU A 27 -6.67 -1.67 -15.67
CA LEU A 27 -7.11 -0.38 -16.21
C LEU A 27 -7.99 -0.54 -17.46
N ALA A 28 -7.73 -1.55 -18.27
CA ALA A 28 -8.59 -1.92 -19.40
C ALA A 28 -9.90 -2.63 -19.00
N GLY A 29 -10.14 -2.86 -17.71
CA GLY A 29 -11.30 -3.58 -17.18
C GLY A 29 -11.27 -5.10 -17.46
N ASN A 30 -10.15 -5.64 -17.93
CA ASN A 30 -10.00 -7.05 -18.25
C ASN A 30 -9.51 -7.86 -17.04
N LEU A 31 -10.36 -7.95 -16.00
CA LEU A 31 -10.01 -8.62 -14.74
C LEU A 31 -9.68 -10.11 -14.90
N ARG A 32 -10.25 -10.78 -15.91
CA ARG A 32 -9.91 -12.19 -16.19
C ARG A 32 -8.46 -12.33 -16.66
N SER A 33 -8.01 -11.46 -17.55
CA SER A 33 -6.62 -11.46 -18.02
C SER A 33 -5.67 -11.04 -16.88
N ALA A 34 -6.00 -9.96 -16.17
CA ALA A 34 -5.25 -9.51 -15.01
C ALA A 34 -5.09 -10.61 -13.95
N GLY A 35 -6.18 -11.34 -13.64
CA GLY A 35 -6.15 -12.44 -12.67
C GLY A 35 -5.25 -13.60 -13.10
N ARG A 36 -5.25 -13.95 -14.39
CA ARG A 36 -4.32 -14.98 -14.91
C ARG A 36 -2.85 -14.56 -14.78
N LEU A 37 -2.56 -13.30 -15.09
CA LEU A 37 -1.21 -12.74 -14.95
C LEU A 37 -0.76 -12.62 -13.50
N LEU A 38 -1.69 -12.25 -12.62
CA LEU A 38 -1.44 -12.13 -11.17
C LEU A 38 -1.34 -13.48 -10.48
N GLY A 39 -1.99 -14.52 -11.01
CA GLY A 39 -2.11 -15.84 -10.35
C GLY A 39 -3.16 -15.86 -9.24
N ALA A 40 -4.13 -14.96 -9.25
CA ALA A 40 -5.24 -14.89 -8.31
C ALA A 40 -6.45 -14.21 -8.97
N SER A 41 -7.67 -14.62 -8.61
CA SER A 41 -8.88 -13.95 -9.11
C SER A 41 -8.97 -12.53 -8.55
N ILE A 42 -9.47 -11.60 -9.38
CA ILE A 42 -9.59 -10.20 -9.02
C ILE A 42 -11.07 -9.82 -8.99
N PRO A 43 -11.61 -9.40 -7.83
CA PRO A 43 -13.00 -8.97 -7.70
C PRO A 43 -13.29 -7.68 -8.49
N GLU A 44 -14.54 -7.54 -8.95
CA GLU A 44 -14.99 -6.35 -9.68
C GLU A 44 -14.90 -5.05 -8.86
N GLU A 45 -14.93 -5.15 -7.53
CA GLU A 45 -14.70 -3.99 -6.63
C GLU A 45 -13.40 -3.26 -6.93
N LEU A 46 -12.40 -3.92 -7.52
CA LEU A 46 -11.16 -3.26 -7.93
C LEU A 46 -11.41 -2.11 -8.91
N LEU A 47 -12.40 -2.22 -9.79
CA LEU A 47 -12.72 -1.21 -10.80
C LEU A 47 -13.19 0.13 -10.19
N GLU A 48 -13.67 0.12 -8.94
CA GLU A 48 -14.00 1.33 -8.18
C GLU A 48 -12.75 2.08 -7.68
N HIS A 49 -11.55 1.50 -7.82
CA HIS A 49 -10.33 1.96 -7.17
C HIS A 49 -9.11 2.06 -8.12
N THR A 50 -9.35 2.18 -9.41
CA THR A 50 -8.29 2.23 -10.44
C THR A 50 -7.41 3.47 -10.38
N SER A 51 -7.86 4.55 -9.76
CA SER A 51 -7.08 5.80 -9.59
C SER A 51 -5.70 5.56 -8.94
N SER A 52 -5.61 4.54 -8.07
CA SER A 52 -4.33 4.14 -7.46
C SER A 52 -3.32 3.61 -8.48
N PHE A 53 -3.78 2.93 -9.53
CA PHE A 53 -2.93 2.43 -10.61
C PHE A 53 -2.49 3.56 -11.55
N GLU A 54 -3.40 4.47 -11.89
CA GLU A 54 -3.06 5.66 -12.69
C GLU A 54 -2.01 6.51 -11.99
N TYR A 55 -2.15 6.69 -10.68
CA TYR A 55 -1.13 7.34 -9.85
C TYR A 55 0.20 6.59 -9.93
N GLY A 56 0.21 5.27 -9.73
CA GLY A 56 1.40 4.44 -9.81
C GLY A 56 2.11 4.53 -11.16
N GLN A 57 1.35 4.53 -12.27
CA GLN A 57 1.90 4.70 -13.62
C GLN A 57 2.58 6.08 -13.79
N ARG A 58 1.95 7.15 -13.28
CA ARG A 58 2.57 8.49 -13.29
C ARG A 58 3.89 8.52 -12.51
N GLN A 59 3.92 7.89 -11.34
CA GLN A 59 5.14 7.78 -10.53
C GLN A 59 6.25 7.01 -11.27
N LEU A 60 5.91 5.86 -11.87
CA LEU A 60 6.87 5.05 -12.63
C LEU A 60 7.41 5.76 -13.88
N ASN A 61 6.59 6.56 -14.54
CA ASN A 61 7.02 7.37 -15.69
C ASN A 61 8.04 8.46 -15.29
N ASN A 62 7.90 8.99 -14.07
CA ASN A 62 8.80 10.03 -13.55
C ASN A 62 10.05 9.41 -12.89
N ASP A 63 9.91 8.26 -12.25
CA ASP A 63 10.95 7.59 -11.50
C ASP A 63 10.80 6.05 -11.61
N PRO A 64 11.52 5.39 -12.52
CA PRO A 64 11.48 3.93 -12.67
C PRO A 64 11.88 3.15 -11.40
N ASP A 65 12.72 3.75 -10.54
CA ASP A 65 13.15 3.13 -9.27
C ASP A 65 12.02 3.08 -8.22
N TYR A 66 10.88 3.70 -8.51
CA TYR A 66 9.68 3.57 -7.68
C TYR A 66 9.06 2.16 -7.77
N PHE A 67 9.39 1.34 -8.75
CA PHE A 67 8.70 0.05 -9.00
C PHE A 67 8.59 -0.85 -7.76
N PRO A 68 9.63 -1.09 -6.94
CA PRO A 68 9.48 -1.93 -5.73
C PRO A 68 8.47 -1.39 -4.70
N TRP A 69 8.21 -0.09 -4.71
CA TRP A 69 7.31 0.64 -3.80
C TRP A 69 5.87 0.71 -4.30
N SER A 70 5.65 0.34 -5.55
CA SER A 70 4.36 0.42 -6.23
C SER A 70 3.34 -0.61 -5.67
N ALA A 71 2.16 -0.67 -6.28
CA ALA A 71 1.06 -1.47 -5.78
C ALA A 71 1.38 -2.96 -5.70
N ARG A 72 1.09 -3.54 -4.55
CA ARG A 72 1.05 -4.99 -4.32
C ARG A 72 -0.39 -5.43 -4.11
N ALA A 73 -0.79 -6.50 -4.77
CA ALA A 73 -2.04 -7.18 -4.49
C ALA A 73 -1.94 -7.89 -3.14
N VAL A 74 -2.95 -7.70 -2.30
CA VAL A 74 -3.13 -8.49 -1.07
C VAL A 74 -3.93 -9.72 -1.44
N ILE A 75 -3.34 -10.91 -1.34
CA ILE A 75 -3.91 -12.17 -1.83
C ILE A 75 -4.11 -13.13 -0.67
N LEU A 76 -5.29 -13.76 -0.61
CA LEU A 76 -5.54 -14.96 0.19
C LEU A 76 -5.10 -16.19 -0.61
N PRO A 77 -4.00 -16.87 -0.23
CA PRO A 77 -3.43 -17.93 -1.04
C PRO A 77 -4.33 -19.17 -1.14
N GLU A 78 -5.05 -19.53 -0.07
CA GLU A 78 -5.92 -20.70 -0.06
C GLU A 78 -7.12 -20.54 -1.01
N GLU A 79 -7.67 -19.33 -1.11
CA GLU A 79 -8.81 -19.00 -2.00
C GLU A 79 -8.33 -18.54 -3.39
N GLN A 80 -7.03 -18.27 -3.56
CA GLN A 80 -6.46 -17.67 -4.75
C GLN A 80 -7.22 -16.41 -5.21
N VAL A 81 -7.53 -15.53 -4.25
CA VAL A 81 -8.29 -14.31 -4.48
C VAL A 81 -7.54 -13.08 -3.96
N MET A 82 -7.55 -12.02 -4.75
CA MET A 82 -7.11 -10.69 -4.34
C MET A 82 -8.19 -10.05 -3.46
N ILE A 83 -7.81 -9.63 -2.26
CA ILE A 83 -8.72 -9.04 -1.27
C ILE A 83 -8.45 -7.56 -1.00
N GLY A 84 -7.48 -6.99 -1.68
CA GLY A 84 -7.12 -5.58 -1.51
C GLY A 84 -5.82 -5.20 -2.17
N LEU A 85 -5.39 -3.98 -1.89
CA LEU A 85 -4.17 -3.35 -2.39
C LEU A 85 -3.39 -2.72 -1.24
N ILE A 86 -2.07 -2.72 -1.37
CA ILE A 86 -1.17 -1.98 -0.50
C ILE A 86 0.00 -1.43 -1.31
N ARG A 87 0.48 -0.22 -1.00
CA ARG A 87 1.60 0.43 -1.68
C ARG A 87 2.25 1.48 -0.79
N PHE A 88 3.40 1.96 -1.20
CA PHE A 88 3.89 3.28 -0.79
C PHE A 88 3.59 4.30 -1.90
N HIS A 89 3.40 5.57 -1.53
CA HIS A 89 3.04 6.62 -2.49
C HIS A 89 4.25 7.09 -3.31
N SER A 90 5.46 6.91 -2.76
CA SER A 90 6.73 7.32 -3.36
C SER A 90 7.87 6.43 -2.88
N ARG A 91 9.06 6.67 -3.39
CA ARG A 91 10.30 6.29 -2.72
C ARG A 91 10.47 7.06 -1.41
N PRO A 92 11.35 6.60 -0.49
CA PRO A 92 11.61 7.30 0.78
C PRO A 92 12.03 8.76 0.59
N ASP A 93 11.68 9.58 1.58
CA ASP A 93 12.01 11.01 1.69
C ASP A 93 11.44 11.91 0.57
N PRO A 94 10.15 11.77 0.19
CA PRO A 94 9.56 12.63 -0.81
C PRO A 94 9.40 14.07 -0.26
N GLU A 95 9.59 15.05 -1.13
CA GLU A 95 9.60 16.48 -0.76
C GLU A 95 8.30 16.91 -0.06
N TYR A 96 7.14 16.38 -0.47
CA TYR A 96 5.85 16.76 0.12
C TYR A 96 5.69 16.37 1.59
N LEU A 97 6.48 15.40 2.09
CA LEU A 97 6.49 15.03 3.52
C LEU A 97 7.40 15.91 4.35
N HIS A 98 8.30 16.70 3.76
CA HIS A 98 9.32 17.46 4.49
C HIS A 98 8.75 18.50 5.46
N THR A 99 7.51 18.94 5.25
CA THR A 99 6.80 19.81 6.21
C THR A 99 6.49 19.09 7.52
N TYR A 100 6.39 17.76 7.50
CA TYR A 100 6.03 16.94 8.67
C TYR A 100 7.21 16.14 9.20
N VAL A 101 7.93 15.47 8.32
CA VAL A 101 8.99 14.53 8.68
C VAL A 101 9.96 14.30 7.52
N ARG A 102 11.22 14.03 7.82
CA ARG A 102 12.27 13.61 6.88
C ARG A 102 12.51 12.11 6.98
N ASP A 103 13.09 11.54 5.90
CA ASP A 103 13.47 10.13 5.81
C ASP A 103 12.29 9.17 6.06
N ALA A 104 11.10 9.54 5.60
CA ALA A 104 9.88 8.77 5.76
C ALA A 104 9.30 8.33 4.41
N VAL A 105 8.41 7.36 4.45
CA VAL A 105 7.62 6.93 3.30
C VAL A 105 6.14 6.86 3.66
N GLU A 106 5.26 7.24 2.74
CA GLU A 106 3.83 7.24 2.98
C GLU A 106 3.17 5.97 2.45
N LEU A 107 2.38 5.34 3.32
CA LEU A 107 1.69 4.08 3.08
C LEU A 107 0.23 4.32 2.68
N GLY A 108 -0.20 3.66 1.61
CA GLY A 108 -1.61 3.56 1.22
C GLY A 108 -2.08 2.12 1.16
N TYR A 109 -3.29 1.86 1.63
CA TYR A 109 -3.86 0.51 1.65
C TYR A 109 -5.38 0.52 1.49
N ARG A 110 -5.92 -0.60 1.00
CA ARG A 110 -7.34 -0.86 0.91
C ARG A 110 -7.62 -2.34 0.99
N ILE A 111 -8.54 -2.74 1.86
CA ILE A 111 -9.13 -4.09 1.87
C ILE A 111 -10.56 -4.00 1.34
N PHE A 112 -10.92 -4.89 0.42
CA PHE A 112 -12.24 -4.95 -0.19
C PHE A 112 -13.33 -5.29 0.84
N LYS A 113 -14.56 -4.82 0.60
CA LYS A 113 -15.66 -4.79 1.57
C LYS A 113 -15.91 -6.16 2.22
N GLY A 114 -15.90 -7.24 1.41
CA GLY A 114 -16.14 -8.60 1.89
C GLY A 114 -15.08 -9.17 2.84
N TYR A 115 -13.91 -8.55 2.92
CA TYR A 115 -12.75 -9.04 3.67
C TYR A 115 -12.32 -8.13 4.82
N ARG A 116 -13.12 -7.08 5.12
CA ARG A 116 -12.83 -6.14 6.21
C ARG A 116 -13.14 -6.77 7.58
N ARG A 117 -12.56 -6.15 8.63
CA ARG A 117 -12.74 -6.57 10.04
C ARG A 117 -12.17 -7.95 10.39
N LEU A 118 -11.33 -8.51 9.53
CA LEU A 118 -10.62 -9.79 9.72
C LEU A 118 -9.12 -9.60 10.01
N ASN A 119 -8.70 -8.35 10.32
CA ASN A 119 -7.32 -7.93 10.60
C ASN A 119 -6.33 -8.09 9.43
N TYR A 120 -6.80 -8.29 8.21
CA TYR A 120 -5.92 -8.40 7.04
C TYR A 120 -5.13 -7.12 6.77
N ALA A 121 -5.76 -5.92 6.93
CA ALA A 121 -5.04 -4.66 6.80
C ALA A 121 -3.89 -4.53 7.80
N THR A 122 -4.11 -4.90 9.07
CA THR A 122 -3.08 -4.90 10.11
C THR A 122 -1.88 -5.77 9.71
N GLU A 123 -2.15 -6.98 9.24
CA GLU A 123 -1.13 -7.94 8.82
C GLU A 123 -0.34 -7.44 7.60
N ALA A 124 -1.04 -6.94 6.58
CA ALA A 124 -0.43 -6.40 5.37
C ALA A 124 0.45 -5.17 5.66
N ILE A 125 -0.04 -4.22 6.48
CA ILE A 125 0.72 -3.01 6.83
C ILE A 125 2.00 -3.37 7.58
N LYS A 126 1.93 -4.23 8.60
CA LYS A 126 3.10 -4.68 9.35
C LYS A 126 4.13 -5.36 8.45
N ALA A 127 3.67 -6.19 7.52
CA ALA A 127 4.56 -6.87 6.58
C ALA A 127 5.24 -5.89 5.60
N MET A 128 4.50 -4.89 5.08
CA MET A 128 5.06 -3.86 4.22
C MET A 128 6.08 -2.98 4.96
N MET A 129 5.80 -2.59 6.21
CA MET A 129 6.74 -1.82 7.03
C MET A 129 8.01 -2.63 7.31
N ALA A 130 7.87 -3.90 7.69
CA ALA A 130 9.01 -4.80 7.92
C ALA A 130 9.85 -5.01 6.65
N TRP A 131 9.20 -5.18 5.50
CA TRP A 131 9.87 -5.28 4.20
C TRP A 131 10.69 -4.02 3.91
N ALA A 132 10.08 -2.82 4.03
CA ALA A 132 10.78 -1.57 3.76
C ALA A 132 11.95 -1.33 4.73
N GLN A 133 11.81 -1.73 6.00
CA GLN A 133 12.89 -1.67 6.97
C GLN A 133 14.03 -2.63 6.61
N THR A 134 13.72 -3.87 6.23
CA THR A 134 14.72 -4.91 5.95
C THR A 134 15.48 -4.65 4.65
N GLU A 135 14.77 -4.23 3.59
CA GLU A 135 15.36 -4.08 2.26
C GLU A 135 15.99 -2.70 2.01
N PHE A 136 15.52 -1.66 2.75
CA PHE A 136 15.88 -0.26 2.46
C PHE A 136 16.19 0.58 3.71
N ASP A 137 16.30 -0.01 4.89
CA ASP A 137 16.58 0.67 6.16
C ASP A 137 15.55 1.77 6.53
N VAL A 138 14.34 1.73 5.97
CA VAL A 138 13.29 2.70 6.28
C VAL A 138 12.69 2.41 7.65
N THR A 139 12.68 3.42 8.51
CA THR A 139 12.14 3.30 9.88
C THR A 139 10.96 4.22 10.16
N LYS A 140 10.69 5.20 9.28
CA LYS A 140 9.62 6.19 9.47
C LYS A 140 8.53 5.99 8.42
N PHE A 141 7.31 5.79 8.89
CA PHE A 141 6.16 5.50 8.04
C PHE A 141 5.05 6.51 8.30
N VAL A 142 4.53 7.10 7.24
CA VAL A 142 3.42 8.06 7.28
C VAL A 142 2.16 7.39 6.75
N ALA A 143 1.02 7.74 7.32
CA ALA A 143 -0.30 7.43 6.79
C ALA A 143 -1.18 8.68 6.90
N SER A 144 -1.78 9.08 5.77
CA SER A 144 -2.76 10.16 5.73
C SER A 144 -4.17 9.57 5.72
N VAL A 145 -5.03 10.05 6.60
CA VAL A 145 -6.35 9.46 6.81
C VAL A 145 -7.39 10.57 6.97
N SER A 146 -8.45 10.51 6.16
CA SER A 146 -9.60 11.41 6.29
C SER A 146 -10.20 11.32 7.71
N PRO A 147 -10.58 12.46 8.34
CA PRO A 147 -11.25 12.49 9.64
C PRO A 147 -12.54 11.67 9.70
N GLU A 148 -13.19 11.47 8.55
CA GLU A 148 -14.43 10.69 8.45
C GLU A 148 -14.18 9.18 8.36
N ASN A 149 -12.95 8.75 8.05
CA ASN A 149 -12.58 7.34 7.92
C ASN A 149 -12.25 6.73 9.29
N THR A 150 -13.27 6.63 10.16
CA THR A 150 -13.13 6.06 11.51
C THR A 150 -12.44 4.69 11.54
N PRO A 151 -12.71 3.72 10.64
CA PRO A 151 -12.01 2.44 10.65
C PRO A 151 -10.50 2.57 10.44
N SER A 152 -10.06 3.43 9.52
CA SER A 152 -8.62 3.67 9.29
C SER A 152 -7.97 4.43 10.43
N LEU A 153 -8.65 5.42 11.03
CA LEU A 153 -8.16 6.13 12.22
C LEU A 153 -7.90 5.17 13.38
N GLN A 154 -8.84 4.26 13.65
CA GLN A 154 -8.68 3.23 14.69
C GLN A 154 -7.54 2.26 14.36
N LEU A 155 -7.38 1.91 13.08
CA LEU A 155 -6.35 0.99 12.64
C LEU A 155 -4.95 1.58 12.81
N VAL A 156 -4.70 2.79 12.31
CA VAL A 156 -3.38 3.44 12.42
C VAL A 156 -3.02 3.71 13.88
N THR A 157 -3.99 4.10 14.72
CA THR A 157 -3.77 4.28 16.17
C THR A 157 -3.37 2.96 16.84
N ARG A 158 -4.05 1.86 16.55
CA ARG A 158 -3.71 0.52 17.08
C ARG A 158 -2.34 0.04 16.62
N LEU A 159 -1.89 0.46 15.44
CA LEU A 159 -0.57 0.15 14.91
C LEU A 159 0.53 1.02 15.50
N GLY A 160 0.20 1.95 16.41
CA GLY A 160 1.17 2.82 17.09
C GLY A 160 1.54 4.07 16.29
N PHE A 161 0.75 4.42 15.28
CA PHE A 161 0.90 5.72 14.62
C PHE A 161 0.36 6.84 15.51
N THR A 162 1.04 7.98 15.51
CA THR A 162 0.63 9.19 16.23
C THR A 162 0.38 10.33 15.24
N LYS A 163 -0.66 11.12 15.47
CA LYS A 163 -0.96 12.29 14.63
C LYS A 163 0.14 13.34 14.79
N ILE A 164 0.71 13.79 13.66
CA ILE A 164 1.77 14.81 13.61
C ILE A 164 1.35 16.07 12.88
N GLY A 165 0.22 16.06 12.16
CA GLY A 165 -0.25 17.23 11.43
C GLY A 165 -1.56 16.97 10.68
N GLU A 166 -1.87 17.92 9.81
CA GLU A 166 -3.01 17.89 8.90
C GLU A 166 -2.56 18.33 7.52
N ALA A 167 -3.10 17.69 6.49
CA ALA A 167 -2.87 18.04 5.09
C ALA A 167 -4.22 18.33 4.41
N MET A 168 -4.19 19.15 3.38
CA MET A 168 -5.34 19.33 2.49
C MET A 168 -5.00 18.68 1.15
N ASP A 169 -5.62 17.54 0.87
CA ASP A 169 -5.53 16.88 -0.43
C ASP A 169 -6.53 17.48 -1.41
N GLU A 170 -6.16 17.62 -2.67
CA GLU A 170 -7.02 18.22 -3.70
C GLU A 170 -8.24 17.34 -4.05
N VAL A 171 -8.14 16.02 -3.83
CA VAL A 171 -9.16 15.03 -4.16
C VAL A 171 -9.92 14.58 -2.90
N ASP A 172 -9.19 14.22 -1.85
CA ASP A 172 -9.73 13.61 -0.63
C ASP A 172 -10.05 14.65 0.47
N GLY A 173 -9.68 15.92 0.27
CA GLY A 173 -9.92 17.02 1.21
C GLY A 173 -9.00 16.98 2.42
N LEU A 174 -9.54 17.28 3.61
CA LEU A 174 -8.77 17.29 4.85
C LEU A 174 -8.36 15.86 5.23
N GLU A 175 -7.07 15.68 5.50
CA GLU A 175 -6.50 14.45 6.04
C GLU A 175 -5.68 14.71 7.30
N TYR A 176 -5.74 13.78 8.25
CA TYR A 176 -4.84 13.73 9.40
C TYR A 176 -3.59 12.95 9.02
N VAL A 177 -2.43 13.56 9.24
CA VAL A 177 -1.12 12.97 8.97
C VAL A 177 -0.62 12.27 10.23
N PHE A 178 -0.35 10.96 10.12
CA PHE A 178 0.14 10.11 11.21
C PHE A 178 1.53 9.60 10.90
N LEU A 179 2.35 9.46 11.94
CA LEU A 179 3.71 8.92 11.88
C LEU A 179 3.86 7.71 12.79
N ASN A 180 4.47 6.65 12.28
CA ASN A 180 5.04 5.56 13.06
C ASN A 180 6.55 5.52 12.85
N THR A 181 7.32 5.32 13.92
CA THR A 181 8.77 5.14 13.85
C THR A 181 9.13 3.79 14.47
N LEU A 182 9.67 2.90 13.63
CA LEU A 182 10.22 1.63 14.09
C LEU A 182 11.62 1.85 14.68
N GLN A 183 11.95 1.07 15.69
CA GLN A 183 13.34 1.04 16.19
C GLN A 183 14.25 0.43 15.11
N GLN A 184 15.45 0.95 14.98
CA GLN A 184 16.46 0.30 14.15
C GLN A 184 16.73 -1.08 14.73
N GLY A 185 16.66 -2.10 13.88
CA GLY A 185 17.04 -3.45 14.27
C GLY A 185 18.49 -3.45 14.73
N GLY A 186 18.73 -3.85 15.96
CA GLY A 186 20.07 -4.01 16.49
C GLY A 186 20.77 -5.23 15.88
#